data_b12f41a12b7d476cfa1ed35d28a0ec5c
#
_entry.id   b12f41a12b7d476cfa1ed35d28a0ec5c
#
_cell.length_a   1.000
_cell.length_b   1.000
_cell.length_c   1.000
_cell.angle_alpha   90.00
_cell.angle_beta   90.00
_cell.angle_gamma   90.00
#
_symmetry.space_group_name_H-M   'P 1'
#
loop_
_entity.id
_entity.type
_entity.pdbx_description
1 polymer ?
#
loop_
_entity_poly.entity_id
_entity_poly.type
_entity_poly.pdbx_seq_one_letter_code
_entity_poly.pdbx_strand_id
1 'polypeptide(L)' 'QEFDIREMLLAGEQPVNQVISDLNRLNSGEIYQLIAPFLPAPLIEKAGSLNIKHWVKQENDNLFIIYFSR' A
#
# COMPACT_ATOMS: atom_id res chain seq x y z
N GLN A 1 -10.96 0.84 -2.93
CA GLN A 1 -10.59 0.93 -1.52
C GLN A 1 -9.32 1.77 -1.37
N GLU A 2 -9.31 2.68 -0.43
CA GLU A 2 -8.20 3.61 -0.22
C GLU A 2 -7.76 3.61 1.23
N PHE A 3 -6.47 3.60 1.47
CA PHE A 3 -5.91 3.64 2.82
C PHE A 3 -4.73 4.62 2.86
N ASP A 4 -4.89 5.68 3.62
CA ASP A 4 -3.86 6.71 3.78
C ASP A 4 -3.11 6.47 5.09
N ILE A 5 -1.82 6.13 4.98
CA ILE A 5 -1.00 5.78 6.15
C ILE A 5 -0.18 6.95 6.69
N ARG A 6 -0.31 8.14 6.11
CA ARG A 6 0.54 9.27 6.50
C ARG A 6 0.36 9.67 7.96
N GLU A 7 -0.90 9.74 8.43
CA GLU A 7 -1.16 10.10 9.83
C GLU A 7 -0.69 9.03 10.81
N MET A 8 -0.86 7.77 10.47
CA MET A 8 -0.39 6.66 11.31
C MET A 8 1.13 6.71 11.48
N LEU A 9 1.86 7.01 10.41
CA LEU A 9 3.31 7.11 10.46
C LEU A 9 3.75 8.28 11.32
N LEU A 10 3.06 9.42 11.23
CA LEU A 10 3.36 10.59 12.06
C LEU A 10 3.12 10.30 13.54
N ALA A 11 2.16 9.44 13.85
CA ALA A 11 1.87 9.04 15.23
C ALA A 11 2.80 7.92 15.72
N GLY A 12 3.75 7.47 14.91
CA GLY A 12 4.66 6.39 15.28
C GLY A 12 4.08 5.00 15.12
N GLU A 13 2.92 4.87 14.50
CA GLU A 13 2.29 3.57 14.26
C GLU A 13 2.86 2.91 13.01
N GLN A 14 2.77 1.59 12.97
CA GLN A 14 3.25 0.82 11.82
C GLN A 14 2.08 0.11 11.16
N PRO A 15 1.62 0.58 10.00
CA PRO A 15 0.44 0.05 9.35
C PRO A 15 0.68 -1.22 8.52
N VAL A 16 1.89 -1.78 8.54
CA VAL A 16 2.25 -2.91 7.67
C VAL A 16 1.30 -4.08 7.83
N ASN A 17 1.01 -4.48 9.07
CA ASN A 17 0.13 -5.62 9.33
C ASN A 17 -1.29 -5.36 8.83
N GLN A 18 -1.76 -4.12 8.96
CA GLN A 18 -3.08 -3.74 8.46
C GLN A 18 -3.13 -3.85 6.94
N VAL A 19 -2.12 -3.34 6.28
CA VAL A 19 -2.06 -3.37 4.80
C VAL A 19 -1.98 -4.80 4.31
N ILE A 20 -1.13 -5.63 4.91
CA ILE A 20 -1.00 -7.03 4.51
C ILE A 20 -2.34 -7.78 4.72
N SER A 21 -3.02 -7.51 5.83
CA SER A 21 -4.33 -8.09 6.09
C SER A 21 -5.33 -7.70 5.01
N ASP A 22 -5.34 -6.40 4.64
CA ASP A 22 -6.23 -5.89 3.59
C ASP A 22 -5.92 -6.52 2.24
N LEU A 23 -4.63 -6.68 1.90
CA LEU A 23 -4.21 -7.29 0.65
C LEU A 23 -4.61 -8.76 0.57
N ASN A 24 -4.57 -9.48 1.70
CA ASN A 24 -5.01 -10.87 1.75
C ASN A 24 -6.51 -11.01 1.48
N ARG A 25 -7.28 -9.98 1.73
CA ARG A 25 -8.73 -9.96 1.51
C ARG A 25 -9.11 -9.40 0.13
N LEU A 26 -8.13 -8.94 -0.63
CA LEU A 26 -8.38 -8.31 -1.92
C LEU A 26 -8.86 -9.35 -2.93
N ASN A 27 -10.00 -9.09 -3.55
CA ASN A 27 -10.58 -9.96 -4.56
C ASN A 27 -10.16 -9.55 -5.96
N SER A 28 -10.24 -10.48 -6.92
CA SER A 28 -10.01 -10.17 -8.32
C SER A 28 -10.96 -9.07 -8.77
N GLY A 29 -10.43 -8.09 -9.51
CA GLY A 29 -11.20 -6.95 -9.99
C GLY A 29 -11.26 -5.79 -9.04
N GLU A 30 -10.75 -5.93 -7.81
CA GLU A 30 -10.65 -4.83 -6.86
C GLU A 30 -9.29 -4.16 -6.96
N ILE A 31 -9.26 -2.86 -6.67
CA ILE A 31 -8.02 -2.08 -6.60
C ILE A 31 -7.89 -1.54 -5.17
N TYR A 32 -6.72 -1.73 -4.59
CA TYR A 32 -6.38 -1.19 -3.28
C TYR A 32 -5.40 -0.04 -3.47
N GLN A 33 -5.74 1.15 -2.99
CA GLN A 33 -4.89 2.33 -3.09
C GLN A 33 -4.25 2.61 -1.74
N LEU A 34 -2.94 2.60 -1.70
CA LEU A 34 -2.17 2.95 -0.51
C LEU A 34 -1.53 4.31 -0.71
N ILE A 35 -1.82 5.25 0.18
CA ILE A 35 -1.25 6.59 0.13
C ILE A 35 -0.17 6.69 1.19
N ALA A 36 1.07 6.98 0.76
CA ALA A 36 2.23 6.99 1.64
C ALA A 36 3.15 8.18 1.33
N PRO A 37 3.92 8.66 2.32
CA PRO A 37 4.87 9.75 2.12
C PRO A 37 6.21 9.28 1.54
N PHE A 38 6.35 7.98 1.27
CA PHE A 38 7.56 7.38 0.72
C PHE A 38 7.19 6.10 -0.02
N LEU A 39 8.14 5.54 -0.76
CA LEU A 39 7.92 4.27 -1.46
C LEU A 39 8.11 3.10 -0.47
N PRO A 40 7.04 2.35 -0.13
CA PRO A 40 7.13 1.29 0.87
C PRO A 40 7.67 -0.01 0.26
N ALA A 41 8.97 -0.05 -0.05
CA ALA A 41 9.59 -1.17 -0.74
C ALA A 41 9.37 -2.54 -0.05
N PRO A 42 9.55 -2.69 1.27
CA PRO A 42 9.29 -3.99 1.92
C PRO A 42 7.85 -4.47 1.76
N LEU A 43 6.90 -3.55 1.77
CA LEU A 43 5.49 -3.87 1.60
C LEU A 43 5.21 -4.32 0.17
N ILE A 44 5.82 -3.66 -0.80
CA ILE A 44 5.69 -4.02 -2.21
C ILE A 44 6.25 -5.42 -2.46
N GLU A 45 7.40 -5.73 -1.86
CA GLU A 45 7.99 -7.07 -1.96
C GLU A 45 7.06 -8.13 -1.37
N LYS A 46 6.47 -7.83 -0.22
CA LYS A 46 5.52 -8.75 0.43
C LYS A 46 4.30 -8.98 -0.44
N ALA A 47 3.76 -7.93 -1.04
CA ALA A 47 2.64 -8.05 -1.96
C ALA A 47 2.99 -8.95 -3.15
N GLY A 48 4.20 -8.80 -3.69
CA GLY A 48 4.69 -9.66 -4.76
C GLY A 48 4.70 -11.14 -4.37
N SER A 49 5.10 -11.45 -3.12
CA SER A 49 5.10 -12.82 -2.64
C SER A 49 3.68 -13.39 -2.48
N LEU A 50 2.68 -12.54 -2.41
CA LEU A 50 1.26 -12.94 -2.36
C LEU A 50 0.61 -12.97 -3.76
N ASN A 51 1.41 -12.82 -4.81
CA ASN A 51 0.94 -12.77 -6.21
C ASN A 51 0.04 -11.55 -6.47
N ILE A 52 0.29 -10.46 -5.77
CA ILE A 52 -0.44 -9.22 -5.95
C ILE A 52 0.40 -8.28 -6.82
N LYS A 53 -0.20 -7.77 -7.89
CA LYS A 53 0.43 -6.82 -8.79
C LYS A 53 0.37 -5.42 -8.19
N HIS A 54 1.34 -4.58 -8.54
CA HIS A 54 1.32 -3.21 -8.08
C HIS A 54 1.84 -2.26 -9.16
N TRP A 55 1.48 -0.99 -9.04
CA TRP A 55 2.12 0.10 -9.79
C TRP A 55 2.09 1.35 -8.90
N VAL A 56 3.00 2.26 -9.18
CA VAL A 56 3.23 3.42 -8.33
C VAL A 56 3.00 4.70 -9.12
N LYS A 57 2.31 5.65 -8.50
CA LYS A 57 2.19 7.01 -9.01
C LYS A 57 2.80 7.95 -7.99
N GLN A 58 3.85 8.66 -8.36
CA GLN A 58 4.45 9.67 -7.49
C GLN A 58 3.86 11.04 -7.82
N GLU A 59 3.13 11.61 -6.86
CA GLU A 59 2.51 12.93 -7.02
C GLU A 59 3.51 14.05 -6.75
N ASN A 60 4.39 13.85 -5.74
CA ASN A 60 5.46 14.78 -5.42
C ASN A 60 6.49 14.05 -4.55
N ASP A 61 7.49 14.78 -4.03
CA ASP A 61 8.58 14.17 -3.26
C ASP A 61 8.09 13.42 -2.01
N ASN A 62 6.94 13.81 -1.46
CA ASN A 62 6.43 13.27 -0.21
C ASN A 62 5.06 12.61 -0.36
N LEU A 63 4.63 12.32 -1.58
CA LEU A 63 3.33 11.72 -1.80
C LEU A 63 3.38 10.66 -2.89
N PHE A 64 3.18 9.44 -2.48
CA PHE A 64 3.13 8.27 -3.37
C PHE A 64 1.78 7.58 -3.24
N ILE A 65 1.24 7.16 -4.36
CA ILE A 65 0.03 6.35 -4.39
C ILE A 65 0.41 5.01 -5.00
N ILE A 66 0.24 3.95 -4.25
CA ILE A 66 0.55 2.59 -4.71
C ILE A 66 -0.75 1.86 -4.93
N TYR A 67 -0.94 1.37 -6.13
CA TYR A 67 -2.13 0.62 -6.51
C TYR A 67 -1.80 -0.86 -6.50
N PHE A 68 -2.62 -1.64 -5.80
CA PHE A 68 -2.48 -3.08 -5.74
C PHE A 68 -3.70 -3.75 -6.36
N SER A 69 -3.46 -4.81 -7.13
CA SER A 69 -4.56 -5.62 -7.67
C SER A 69 -4.13 -7.08 -7.76
N ARG A 70 -5.13 -7.97 -7.73
CA ARG A 70 -4.86 -9.39 -7.91
C ARG A 70 -4.83 -9.79 -9.38
#